data_362ef9af2060779be5167ccb0f4d35d4
#
_entry.id   362ef9af2060779be5167ccb0f4d35d4
#
_cell.length_a   1.000
_cell.length_b   1.000
_cell.length_c   1.000
_cell.angle_alpha   90.00
_cell.angle_beta   90.00
_cell.angle_gamma   90.00
#
_symmetry.space_group_name_H-M   'P 1'
#
loop_
_entity.id
_entity.type
_entity.pdbx_description
1 polymer ?
#
loop_
_entity_poly.entity_id
_entity_poly.type
_entity_poly.pdbx_seq_one_letter_code
_entity_poly.pdbx_strand_id
1 'polypeptide(L)'
;KLQPKLFVMENVPGIRTIMHDKEDLTGAAKKEADSFYKLESIKMKLVAAKKRLSTEKGKMEIGEPHEYNEESDNQLRKTLSQINKKIKAFNLSSFRISVDQKIINTFKTKGYRVKSRLLNSADYGVPQRRKRIIFIGVREDTKLNITFPIATHHKDGENGLKKWITVREAIDDLKDLPEDKAFAHILSKHQPSFVEKIKNTPVGKGVYKKYSEAFFRCRPDEPSGTVKENHGGVFVHYEKNRVMTPRELARLQSFPDNFIFKGTKSSMLIQLGNAVPCGLSHALAHNVKKMLFI
;
A
#
# COMPACT_ATOMS: atom_id res chain seq x y z
N LYS A 1 6.73 -8.90 30.94
CA LYS A 1 6.26 -8.59 29.60
C LYS A 1 4.95 -7.79 29.73
N LEU A 2 4.78 -6.73 28.92
CA LEU A 2 3.59 -5.89 28.95
C LEU A 2 2.35 -6.71 28.55
N GLN A 3 1.26 -6.55 29.31
CA GLN A 3 -0.05 -7.10 28.98
C GLN A 3 -1.09 -5.94 28.99
N PRO A 4 -1.11 -5.08 27.96
CA PRO A 4 -1.98 -3.93 27.93
C PRO A 4 -3.45 -4.34 27.95
N LYS A 5 -4.33 -3.52 28.53
CA LYS A 5 -5.78 -3.74 28.49
C LYS A 5 -6.31 -3.72 27.05
N LEU A 6 -5.69 -2.90 26.21
CA LEU A 6 -6.04 -2.70 24.81
C LEU A 6 -4.78 -2.44 23.97
N PHE A 7 -4.75 -2.90 22.74
CA PHE A 7 -3.75 -2.51 21.75
C PHE A 7 -4.40 -2.17 20.41
N VAL A 8 -3.71 -1.35 19.61
CA VAL A 8 -4.03 -1.06 18.22
C VAL A 8 -2.81 -1.43 17.38
N MET A 9 -3.02 -2.14 16.27
CA MET A 9 -1.98 -2.46 15.30
C MET A 9 -2.46 -2.08 13.91
N GLU A 10 -1.60 -1.43 13.13
CA GLU A 10 -1.86 -1.03 11.74
C GLU A 10 -1.02 -1.86 10.79
N ASN A 11 -1.58 -2.16 9.62
CA ASN A 11 -0.83 -2.79 8.55
C ASN A 11 -1.43 -2.46 7.17
N VAL A 12 -0.71 -2.84 6.12
CA VAL A 12 -1.17 -2.68 4.74
C VAL A 12 -2.25 -3.71 4.40
N PRO A 13 -3.21 -3.39 3.50
CA PRO A 13 -4.29 -4.32 3.14
C PRO A 13 -3.80 -5.66 2.58
N GLY A 14 -2.63 -5.67 1.94
CA GLY A 14 -2.03 -6.86 1.34
C GLY A 14 -1.84 -8.04 2.28
N ILE A 15 -1.75 -7.82 3.60
CA ILE A 15 -1.63 -8.92 4.56
C ILE A 15 -2.83 -9.89 4.54
N ARG A 16 -4.01 -9.46 4.05
CA ARG A 16 -5.17 -10.34 3.87
C ARG A 16 -5.02 -11.34 2.74
N THR A 17 -4.16 -11.03 1.77
CA THR A 17 -3.91 -11.89 0.60
C THR A 17 -2.64 -12.71 0.73
N ILE A 18 -1.77 -12.37 1.68
CA ILE A 18 -0.59 -13.15 1.99
C ILE A 18 -1.02 -14.36 2.81
N MET A 19 -0.65 -15.54 2.33
CA MET A 19 -1.00 -16.81 2.96
C MET A 19 0.23 -17.44 3.60
N HIS A 20 0.04 -17.98 4.80
CA HIS A 20 1.02 -18.81 5.51
C HIS A 20 0.48 -20.21 5.67
N ASP A 21 1.38 -21.16 5.81
CA ASP A 21 0.98 -22.51 6.15
C ASP A 21 0.46 -22.56 7.59
N LYS A 22 -0.53 -23.40 7.81
CA LYS A 22 -0.97 -23.73 9.15
C LYS A 22 0.11 -24.54 9.84
N GLU A 23 0.29 -24.31 11.13
CA GLU A 23 1.15 -25.11 11.97
C GLU A 23 0.49 -26.50 12.18
N ASP A 24 1.30 -27.52 12.38
CA ASP A 24 0.86 -28.91 12.71
C ASP A 24 -0.09 -29.57 11.68
N LEU A 25 0.21 -29.41 10.38
CA LEU A 25 -0.51 -30.10 9.33
C LEU A 25 -0.35 -31.63 9.44
N THR A 26 -1.47 -32.35 9.46
CA THR A 26 -1.53 -33.81 9.50
C THR A 26 -2.48 -34.38 8.43
N GLY A 27 -2.42 -35.69 8.20
CA GLY A 27 -3.38 -36.41 7.37
C GLY A 27 -3.54 -35.85 5.95
N ALA A 28 -4.79 -35.66 5.51
CA ALA A 28 -5.12 -35.18 4.18
C ALA A 28 -4.61 -33.76 3.88
N ALA A 29 -4.65 -32.86 4.86
CA ALA A 29 -4.19 -31.48 4.70
C ALA A 29 -2.68 -31.42 4.41
N LYS A 30 -1.87 -32.27 5.06
CA LYS A 30 -0.43 -32.38 4.79
C LYS A 30 -0.18 -32.89 3.37
N LYS A 31 -0.86 -33.96 2.95
CA LYS A 31 -0.75 -34.50 1.59
C LYS A 31 -1.13 -33.48 0.52
N GLU A 32 -2.17 -32.69 0.78
CA GLU A 32 -2.61 -31.62 -0.12
C GLU A 32 -1.56 -30.51 -0.21
N ALA A 33 -0.99 -30.09 0.91
CA ALA A 33 0.10 -29.11 0.98
C ALA A 33 1.33 -29.60 0.21
N ASP A 34 1.79 -30.83 0.44
CA ASP A 34 2.96 -31.41 -0.24
C ASP A 34 2.76 -31.44 -1.76
N SER A 35 1.54 -31.82 -2.21
CA SER A 35 1.19 -31.84 -3.62
C SER A 35 1.16 -30.44 -4.24
N PHE A 36 0.63 -29.45 -3.52
CA PHE A 36 0.63 -28.06 -3.91
C PHE A 36 2.04 -27.52 -4.07
N TYR A 37 2.92 -27.71 -3.08
CA TYR A 37 4.30 -27.21 -3.14
C TYR A 37 5.14 -27.88 -4.21
N LYS A 38 4.91 -29.14 -4.48
CA LYS A 38 5.54 -29.82 -5.61
C LYS A 38 5.18 -29.13 -6.94
N LEU A 39 3.91 -28.79 -7.15
CA LEU A 39 3.47 -28.08 -8.37
C LEU A 39 4.00 -26.63 -8.41
N GLU A 40 4.01 -25.91 -7.29
CA GLU A 40 4.59 -24.56 -7.20
C GLU A 40 6.09 -24.60 -7.53
N SER A 41 6.85 -25.57 -7.05
CA SER A 41 8.27 -25.73 -7.38
C SER A 41 8.49 -25.96 -8.88
N ILE A 42 7.68 -26.83 -9.50
CA ILE A 42 7.74 -27.08 -10.95
C ILE A 42 7.41 -25.78 -11.71
N LYS A 43 6.35 -25.07 -11.30
CA LYS A 43 5.97 -23.78 -11.89
C LYS A 43 7.11 -22.75 -11.83
N MET A 44 7.79 -22.64 -10.69
CA MET A 44 8.93 -21.71 -10.54
C MET A 44 10.05 -22.02 -11.53
N LYS A 45 10.40 -23.31 -11.71
CA LYS A 45 11.39 -23.76 -12.71
C LYS A 45 10.98 -23.39 -14.13
N LEU A 46 9.71 -23.62 -14.49
CA LEU A 46 9.18 -23.30 -15.81
C LEU A 46 9.10 -21.78 -16.06
N VAL A 47 8.77 -20.98 -15.04
CA VAL A 47 8.80 -19.51 -15.13
C VAL A 47 10.22 -19.00 -15.35
N ALA A 48 11.22 -19.58 -14.68
CA ALA A 48 12.62 -19.26 -14.92
C ALA A 48 13.07 -19.61 -16.35
N ALA A 49 12.67 -20.79 -16.85
CA ALA A 49 12.93 -21.19 -18.23
C ALA A 49 12.28 -20.23 -19.24
N LYS A 50 11.01 -19.84 -19.00
CA LYS A 50 10.31 -18.85 -19.83
C LYS A 50 11.04 -17.51 -19.89
N LYS A 51 11.59 -17.06 -18.75
CA LYS A 51 12.37 -15.81 -18.71
C LYS A 51 13.63 -15.91 -19.56
N ARG A 52 14.33 -17.06 -19.54
CA ARG A 52 15.51 -17.31 -20.40
C ARG A 52 15.12 -17.28 -21.89
N LEU A 53 14.08 -18.00 -22.27
CA LEU A 53 13.58 -18.01 -23.65
C LEU A 53 13.15 -16.61 -24.13
N SER A 54 12.53 -15.80 -23.26
CA SER A 54 12.19 -14.41 -23.58
C SER A 54 13.42 -13.54 -23.83
N THR A 55 14.54 -13.79 -23.14
CA THR A 55 15.82 -13.11 -23.38
C THR A 55 16.40 -13.54 -24.73
N GLU A 56 16.40 -14.83 -25.03
CA GLU A 56 16.90 -15.36 -26.30
C GLU A 56 16.06 -14.88 -27.49
N LYS A 57 14.75 -14.78 -27.33
CA LYS A 57 13.86 -14.18 -28.32
C LYS A 57 14.22 -12.71 -28.60
N GLY A 58 14.52 -11.93 -27.55
CA GLY A 58 14.98 -10.55 -27.72
C GLY A 58 16.28 -10.46 -28.53
N LYS A 59 17.25 -11.37 -28.33
CA LYS A 59 18.47 -11.45 -29.13
C LYS A 59 18.17 -11.78 -30.61
N MET A 60 17.26 -12.73 -30.86
CA MET A 60 16.81 -13.07 -32.21
C MET A 60 16.24 -11.86 -32.94
N GLU A 61 15.38 -11.06 -32.25
CA GLU A 61 14.73 -9.88 -32.84
C GLU A 61 15.73 -8.77 -33.24
N ILE A 62 16.91 -8.71 -32.62
CA ILE A 62 17.96 -7.73 -32.92
C ILE A 62 19.13 -8.33 -33.74
N GLY A 63 19.00 -9.58 -34.21
CA GLY A 63 20.00 -10.23 -35.06
C GLY A 63 21.25 -10.73 -34.32
N GLU A 64 21.22 -10.86 -33.00
CA GLU A 64 22.31 -11.43 -32.22
C GLU A 64 22.26 -12.97 -32.18
N PRO A 65 23.38 -13.68 -31.92
CA PRO A 65 23.38 -15.12 -31.70
C PRO A 65 22.41 -15.50 -30.57
N HIS A 66 21.53 -16.50 -30.83
CA HIS A 66 20.48 -16.89 -29.89
C HIS A 66 20.21 -18.40 -29.95
N GLU A 67 19.60 -18.89 -28.85
CA GLU A 67 19.10 -20.27 -28.69
C GLU A 67 17.58 -20.33 -28.67
N TYR A 68 16.88 -19.30 -29.17
CA TYR A 68 15.43 -19.26 -29.15
C TYR A 68 14.81 -20.32 -30.07
N ASN A 69 13.83 -21.07 -29.52
CA ASN A 69 13.04 -22.03 -30.28
C ASN A 69 11.56 -21.79 -29.96
N GLU A 70 10.78 -21.48 -30.99
CA GLU A 70 9.36 -21.12 -30.87
C GLU A 70 8.49 -22.29 -30.39
N GLU A 71 8.79 -23.51 -30.86
CA GLU A 71 8.07 -24.71 -30.44
C GLU A 71 8.25 -24.98 -28.93
N SER A 72 9.48 -24.82 -28.45
CA SER A 72 9.81 -24.92 -27.01
C SER A 72 9.10 -23.84 -26.17
N ASP A 73 9.01 -22.59 -26.64
CA ASP A 73 8.26 -21.52 -25.94
C ASP A 73 6.77 -21.84 -25.91
N ASN A 74 6.19 -22.32 -27.02
CA ASN A 74 4.77 -22.69 -27.09
C ASN A 74 4.45 -23.87 -26.18
N GLN A 75 5.27 -24.90 -26.17
CA GLN A 75 5.11 -26.06 -25.27
C GLN A 75 5.23 -25.66 -23.81
N LEU A 76 6.17 -24.77 -23.47
CA LEU A 76 6.36 -24.25 -22.12
C LEU A 76 5.15 -23.43 -21.64
N ARG A 77 4.58 -22.58 -22.50
CA ARG A 77 3.36 -21.80 -22.23
C ARG A 77 2.17 -22.72 -21.96
N LYS A 78 2.00 -23.76 -22.77
CA LYS A 78 0.94 -24.77 -22.59
C LYS A 78 1.08 -25.49 -21.26
N THR A 79 2.29 -25.95 -20.94
CA THR A 79 2.58 -26.64 -19.67
C THR A 79 2.34 -25.73 -18.46
N LEU A 80 2.79 -24.47 -18.50
CA LEU A 80 2.54 -23.47 -17.48
C LEU A 80 1.03 -23.22 -17.26
N SER A 81 0.26 -23.16 -18.35
CA SER A 81 -1.20 -23.01 -18.28
C SER A 81 -1.86 -24.18 -17.56
N GLN A 82 -1.48 -25.41 -17.89
CA GLN A 82 -2.00 -26.61 -17.25
C GLN A 82 -1.65 -26.67 -15.75
N ILE A 83 -0.39 -26.35 -15.39
CA ILE A 83 0.04 -26.31 -13.99
C ILE A 83 -0.71 -25.23 -13.22
N ASN A 84 -0.87 -24.04 -13.79
CA ASN A 84 -1.65 -22.97 -13.14
C ASN A 84 -3.12 -23.38 -12.92
N LYS A 85 -3.72 -24.11 -13.85
CA LYS A 85 -5.07 -24.67 -13.69
C LYS A 85 -5.12 -25.66 -12.53
N LYS A 86 -4.14 -26.57 -12.44
CA LYS A 86 -4.04 -27.54 -11.32
C LYS A 86 -3.85 -26.83 -9.97
N ILE A 87 -2.95 -25.83 -9.90
CA ILE A 87 -2.70 -25.05 -8.67
C ILE A 87 -3.97 -24.32 -8.21
N LYS A 88 -4.73 -23.74 -9.14
CA LYS A 88 -5.99 -23.05 -8.81
C LYS A 88 -7.09 -23.97 -8.27
N ALA A 89 -7.00 -25.27 -8.52
CA ALA A 89 -7.97 -26.27 -8.05
C ALA A 89 -7.75 -26.67 -6.58
N PHE A 90 -6.62 -26.32 -5.96
CA PHE A 90 -6.37 -26.65 -4.57
C PHE A 90 -7.24 -25.82 -3.61
N ASN A 91 -7.76 -26.48 -2.59
CA ASN A 91 -8.40 -25.81 -1.47
C ASN A 91 -7.34 -25.26 -0.51
N LEU A 92 -6.82 -24.06 -0.79
CA LEU A 92 -5.76 -23.46 0.02
C LEU A 92 -6.16 -23.32 1.50
N SER A 93 -7.44 -23.19 1.81
CA SER A 93 -7.91 -23.03 3.18
C SER A 93 -7.74 -24.29 4.04
N SER A 94 -7.52 -25.46 3.43
CA SER A 94 -7.27 -26.71 4.17
C SER A 94 -5.92 -26.68 4.89
N PHE A 95 -4.89 -26.08 4.29
CA PHE A 95 -3.51 -26.07 4.81
C PHE A 95 -2.88 -24.68 4.93
N ARG A 96 -3.54 -23.62 4.48
CA ARG A 96 -3.03 -22.24 4.57
C ARG A 96 -4.00 -21.33 5.33
N ILE A 97 -3.46 -20.28 5.91
CA ILE A 97 -4.18 -19.26 6.65
C ILE A 97 -3.65 -17.89 6.21
N SER A 98 -4.52 -16.90 6.07
CA SER A 98 -4.08 -15.54 5.80
C SER A 98 -3.32 -14.94 6.99
N VAL A 99 -2.40 -14.01 6.71
CA VAL A 99 -1.58 -13.36 7.75
C VAL A 99 -2.46 -12.65 8.77
N ASP A 100 -3.52 -11.97 8.35
CA ASP A 100 -4.41 -11.28 9.26
C ASP A 100 -5.13 -12.26 10.20
N GLN A 101 -5.56 -13.43 9.71
CA GLN A 101 -6.17 -14.46 10.55
C GLN A 101 -5.14 -15.09 11.50
N LYS A 102 -3.89 -15.31 11.03
CA LYS A 102 -2.80 -15.80 11.90
C LYS A 102 -2.52 -14.81 13.04
N ILE A 103 -2.50 -13.51 12.74
CA ILE A 103 -2.36 -12.46 13.75
C ILE A 103 -3.49 -12.55 14.79
N ILE A 104 -4.74 -12.62 14.34
CA ILE A 104 -5.91 -12.72 15.24
C ILE A 104 -5.79 -13.96 16.12
N ASN A 105 -5.48 -15.12 15.56
CA ASN A 105 -5.34 -16.36 16.29
C ASN A 105 -4.21 -16.29 17.32
N THR A 106 -3.05 -15.73 16.94
CA THR A 106 -1.91 -15.56 17.84
C THR A 106 -2.25 -14.69 19.05
N PHE A 107 -2.96 -13.59 18.85
CA PHE A 107 -3.38 -12.76 19.97
C PHE A 107 -4.48 -13.43 20.83
N LYS A 108 -5.34 -14.21 20.20
CA LYS A 108 -6.35 -15.00 20.92
C LYS A 108 -5.69 -15.99 21.89
N THR A 109 -4.63 -16.70 21.48
CA THR A 109 -3.88 -17.60 22.39
C THR A 109 -3.14 -16.87 23.50
N LYS A 110 -3.04 -15.53 23.43
CA LYS A 110 -2.47 -14.66 24.48
C LYS A 110 -3.54 -13.98 25.35
N GLY A 111 -4.79 -14.43 25.26
CA GLY A 111 -5.90 -13.91 26.07
C GLY A 111 -6.46 -12.56 25.58
N TYR A 112 -6.46 -12.34 24.26
CA TYR A 112 -7.06 -11.15 23.64
C TYR A 112 -8.20 -11.49 22.69
N ARG A 113 -9.30 -10.76 22.78
CA ARG A 113 -10.29 -10.68 21.72
C ARG A 113 -9.83 -9.64 20.70
N VAL A 114 -9.77 -10.00 19.42
CA VAL A 114 -9.27 -9.11 18.36
C VAL A 114 -10.27 -8.99 17.22
N LYS A 115 -10.50 -7.77 16.76
CA LYS A 115 -11.25 -7.48 15.52
C LYS A 115 -10.37 -6.68 14.58
N SER A 116 -10.55 -6.86 13.27
CA SER A 116 -9.87 -6.07 12.25
C SER A 116 -10.88 -5.37 11.33
N ARG A 117 -10.53 -4.15 10.87
CA ARG A 117 -11.31 -3.41 9.89
C ARG A 117 -10.38 -2.71 8.90
N LEU A 118 -10.75 -2.72 7.63
CA LEU A 118 -10.10 -1.90 6.61
C LEU A 118 -10.66 -0.49 6.68
N LEU A 119 -9.81 0.50 6.95
CA LEU A 119 -10.16 1.90 7.00
C LEU A 119 -9.48 2.64 5.84
N ASN A 120 -10.17 3.65 5.29
CA ASN A 120 -9.62 4.56 4.29
C ASN A 120 -9.42 5.92 4.94
N SER A 121 -8.22 6.47 4.89
CA SER A 121 -7.89 7.74 5.55
C SER A 121 -8.75 8.91 5.06
N ALA A 122 -9.20 8.90 3.80
CA ALA A 122 -10.08 9.94 3.27
C ALA A 122 -11.40 10.05 4.02
N ASP A 123 -11.91 8.94 4.58
CA ASP A 123 -13.15 8.92 5.38
C ASP A 123 -13.01 9.62 6.73
N TYR A 124 -11.80 10.05 7.08
CA TYR A 124 -11.46 10.75 8.34
C TYR A 124 -10.86 12.13 8.10
N GLY A 125 -11.13 12.75 6.93
CA GLY A 125 -10.69 14.10 6.61
C GLY A 125 -9.22 14.21 6.21
N VAL A 126 -8.60 13.11 5.77
CA VAL A 126 -7.25 13.14 5.19
C VAL A 126 -7.36 13.32 3.67
N PRO A 127 -6.66 14.27 3.04
CA PRO A 127 -6.71 14.48 1.59
C PRO A 127 -5.92 13.40 0.83
N GLN A 128 -6.09 12.13 1.25
CA GLN A 128 -5.39 10.96 0.71
C GLN A 128 -6.23 9.69 0.83
N ARG A 129 -6.36 8.96 -0.27
CA ARG A 129 -6.94 7.62 -0.30
C ARG A 129 -5.86 6.60 0.11
N ARG A 130 -5.71 6.41 1.42
CA ARG A 130 -4.78 5.45 2.01
C ARG A 130 -5.56 4.42 2.81
N LYS A 131 -5.67 3.21 2.27
CA LYS A 131 -6.34 2.10 2.95
C LYS A 131 -5.37 1.38 3.88
N ARG A 132 -5.81 1.11 5.12
CA ARG A 132 -5.04 0.37 6.13
C ARG A 132 -5.94 -0.59 6.87
N ILE A 133 -5.42 -1.77 7.14
CA ILE A 133 -6.09 -2.70 8.04
C ILE A 133 -5.71 -2.36 9.48
N ILE A 134 -6.72 -2.12 10.29
CA ILE A 134 -6.55 -1.81 11.72
C ILE A 134 -7.04 -2.99 12.52
N PHE A 135 -6.19 -3.50 13.40
CA PHE A 135 -6.55 -4.48 14.41
C PHE A 135 -6.69 -3.77 15.74
N ILE A 136 -7.79 -4.04 16.44
CA ILE A 136 -7.98 -3.62 17.81
C ILE A 136 -8.15 -4.87 18.63
N GLY A 137 -7.29 -5.05 19.63
CA GLY A 137 -7.35 -6.13 20.57
C GLY A 137 -7.62 -5.64 21.97
N VAL A 138 -8.53 -6.31 22.68
CA VAL A 138 -8.81 -6.06 24.10
C VAL A 138 -8.56 -7.34 24.88
N ARG A 139 -7.95 -7.23 26.06
CA ARG A 139 -7.67 -8.38 26.92
C ARG A 139 -8.98 -8.97 27.42
N GLU A 140 -9.09 -10.30 27.45
CA GLU A 140 -10.35 -11.02 27.71
C GLU A 140 -10.95 -10.75 29.09
N ASP A 141 -10.10 -10.49 30.10
CA ASP A 141 -10.53 -10.14 31.46
C ASP A 141 -11.16 -8.74 31.56
N THR A 142 -11.12 -7.95 30.47
CA THR A 142 -11.74 -6.62 30.43
C THR A 142 -13.17 -6.71 29.89
N LYS A 143 -14.05 -5.83 30.39
CA LYS A 143 -15.42 -5.66 29.86
C LYS A 143 -15.48 -4.75 28.63
N LEU A 144 -14.33 -4.38 28.05
CA LEU A 144 -14.25 -3.44 26.92
C LEU A 144 -14.86 -4.02 25.66
N ASN A 145 -15.71 -3.26 24.99
CA ASN A 145 -16.23 -3.59 23.66
C ASN A 145 -15.34 -3.03 22.56
N ILE A 146 -14.99 -3.88 21.58
CA ILE A 146 -14.20 -3.45 20.44
C ILE A 146 -15.08 -2.67 19.46
N THR A 147 -14.79 -1.37 19.33
CA THR A 147 -15.40 -0.47 18.34
C THR A 147 -14.35 0.09 17.41
N PHE A 148 -14.78 0.61 16.25
CA PHE A 148 -13.92 1.31 15.29
C PHE A 148 -14.44 2.73 15.11
N PRO A 149 -13.57 3.69 14.77
CA PRO A 149 -13.98 5.06 14.56
C PRO A 149 -15.05 5.16 13.47
N ILE A 150 -16.02 6.05 13.70
CA ILE A 150 -17.07 6.37 12.73
C ILE A 150 -16.47 7.33 11.69
N ALA A 151 -16.77 7.12 10.42
CA ALA A 151 -16.36 8.02 9.35
C ALA A 151 -16.97 9.41 9.56
N THR A 152 -16.21 10.44 9.25
CA THR A 152 -16.62 11.85 9.30
C THR A 152 -16.78 12.46 7.91
N HIS A 153 -16.23 11.78 6.90
CA HIS A 153 -16.23 12.22 5.51
C HIS A 153 -16.66 11.08 4.59
N HIS A 154 -17.25 11.44 3.46
CA HIS A 154 -17.65 10.53 2.38
C HIS A 154 -17.29 11.15 1.03
N LYS A 155 -17.08 10.33 0.02
CA LYS A 155 -16.69 10.80 -1.32
C LYS A 155 -17.58 11.95 -1.81
N ASP A 156 -18.88 11.78 -1.72
CA ASP A 156 -19.89 12.72 -2.23
C ASP A 156 -20.61 13.50 -1.13
N GLY A 157 -20.22 13.35 0.13
CA GLY A 157 -20.85 14.04 1.28
C GLY A 157 -22.23 13.49 1.65
N GLU A 158 -22.50 12.23 1.33
CA GLU A 158 -23.78 11.58 1.65
C GLU A 158 -23.97 11.32 3.15
N ASN A 159 -25.23 11.10 3.53
CA ASN A 159 -25.63 10.77 4.90
C ASN A 159 -25.19 11.80 5.97
N GLY A 160 -25.14 13.09 5.59
CA GLY A 160 -24.72 14.17 6.49
C GLY A 160 -23.20 14.21 6.78
N LEU A 161 -22.42 13.39 6.11
CA LEU A 161 -20.95 13.44 6.19
C LEU A 161 -20.40 14.58 5.32
N LYS A 162 -19.21 15.09 5.71
CA LYS A 162 -18.46 16.05 4.90
C LYS A 162 -17.95 15.37 3.62
N LYS A 163 -17.78 16.13 2.54
CA LYS A 163 -17.04 15.63 1.37
C LYS A 163 -15.58 15.35 1.70
N TRP A 164 -14.98 14.40 0.98
CA TRP A 164 -13.53 14.18 1.07
C TRP A 164 -12.77 15.45 0.73
N ILE A 165 -11.71 15.71 1.48
CA ILE A 165 -10.80 16.83 1.23
C ILE A 165 -9.94 16.51 0.01
N THR A 166 -9.86 17.46 -0.91
CA THR A 166 -9.15 17.34 -2.19
C THR A 166 -7.67 17.73 -2.07
N VAL A 167 -6.88 17.37 -3.08
CA VAL A 167 -5.48 17.83 -3.18
C VAL A 167 -5.41 19.35 -3.21
N ARG A 168 -6.28 20.01 -4.01
CA ARG A 168 -6.34 21.47 -4.11
C ARG A 168 -6.57 22.11 -2.75
N GLU A 169 -7.60 21.71 -2.04
CA GLU A 169 -7.91 22.25 -0.70
C GLU A 169 -6.75 22.09 0.29
N ALA A 170 -5.92 21.06 0.12
CA ALA A 170 -4.83 20.78 1.03
C ALA A 170 -3.56 21.59 0.75
N ILE A 171 -3.26 21.93 -0.52
CA ILE A 171 -1.92 22.44 -0.90
C ILE A 171 -1.92 23.64 -1.86
N ASP A 172 -3.08 24.17 -2.26
CA ASP A 172 -3.13 25.24 -3.28
C ASP A 172 -2.39 26.51 -2.83
N ASP A 173 -2.51 26.85 -1.56
CA ASP A 173 -1.83 27.99 -0.93
C ASP A 173 -0.30 27.86 -0.88
N LEU A 174 0.24 26.65 -1.03
CA LEU A 174 1.69 26.38 -1.04
C LEU A 174 2.33 26.54 -2.42
N LYS A 175 1.55 26.47 -3.49
CA LYS A 175 2.05 26.29 -4.86
C LYS A 175 3.01 27.37 -5.35
N ASP A 176 2.83 28.61 -4.89
CA ASP A 176 3.58 29.80 -5.28
C ASP A 176 4.50 30.33 -4.17
N LEU A 177 4.54 29.64 -3.02
CA LEU A 177 5.45 30.03 -1.95
C LEU A 177 6.91 29.80 -2.34
N PRO A 178 7.83 30.67 -1.90
CA PRO A 178 9.26 30.46 -2.07
C PRO A 178 9.72 29.24 -1.28
N GLU A 179 10.91 28.73 -1.63
CA GLU A 179 11.53 27.64 -0.89
C GLU A 179 11.79 28.05 0.57
N ASP A 180 11.32 27.25 1.50
CA ASP A 180 11.57 27.37 2.93
C ASP A 180 11.94 26.00 3.53
N LYS A 181 13.22 25.86 3.90
CA LYS A 181 13.75 24.61 4.50
C LYS A 181 13.21 24.37 5.91
N ALA A 182 12.98 25.43 6.68
CA ALA A 182 12.46 25.32 8.05
C ALA A 182 11.01 24.78 8.03
N PHE A 183 10.23 25.23 7.05
CA PHE A 183 8.88 24.77 6.79
C PHE A 183 8.82 23.44 6.03
N ALA A 184 9.98 22.88 5.61
CA ALA A 184 10.08 21.71 4.75
C ALA A 184 9.43 21.89 3.34
N HIS A 185 9.23 23.14 2.89
CA HIS A 185 8.84 23.46 1.53
C HIS A 185 10.08 23.55 0.63
N ILE A 186 10.66 22.38 0.33
CA ILE A 186 11.95 22.26 -0.37
C ILE A 186 11.69 21.85 -1.82
N LEU A 187 11.93 22.77 -2.74
CA LEU A 187 11.78 22.53 -4.16
C LEU A 187 12.80 21.52 -4.70
N SER A 188 12.43 20.76 -5.71
CA SER A 188 13.35 19.86 -6.41
C SER A 188 13.88 20.54 -7.66
N LYS A 189 15.20 20.55 -7.82
CA LYS A 189 15.83 20.88 -9.10
C LYS A 189 15.72 19.67 -10.02
N HIS A 190 15.09 19.84 -11.17
CA HIS A 190 14.92 18.79 -12.17
C HIS A 190 15.72 19.09 -13.42
N GLN A 191 16.18 18.05 -14.11
CA GLN A 191 16.77 18.19 -15.44
C GLN A 191 15.71 18.75 -16.42
N PRO A 192 16.12 19.62 -17.38
CA PRO A 192 15.17 20.22 -18.34
C PRO A 192 14.34 19.18 -19.10
N SER A 193 14.95 18.06 -19.49
CA SER A 193 14.26 16.94 -20.16
C SER A 193 13.17 16.30 -19.30
N PHE A 194 13.34 16.27 -17.97
CA PHE A 194 12.32 15.75 -17.08
C PHE A 194 11.19 16.76 -16.84
N VAL A 195 11.53 18.05 -16.75
CA VAL A 195 10.52 19.14 -16.69
C VAL A 195 9.62 19.11 -17.93
N GLU A 196 10.20 18.91 -19.10
CA GLU A 196 9.42 18.81 -20.34
C GLU A 196 8.50 17.58 -20.36
N LYS A 197 8.97 16.44 -19.84
CA LYS A 197 8.11 15.26 -19.67
C LYS A 197 6.93 15.54 -18.72
N ILE A 198 7.20 16.21 -17.58
CA ILE A 198 6.14 16.61 -16.66
C ILE A 198 5.15 17.54 -17.35
N LYS A 199 5.61 18.56 -18.07
CA LYS A 199 4.78 19.54 -18.76
C LYS A 199 3.79 18.85 -19.72
N ASN A 200 4.25 17.83 -20.44
CA ASN A 200 3.48 17.05 -21.39
C ASN A 200 2.64 15.93 -20.73
N THR A 201 2.68 15.79 -19.40
CA THR A 201 1.91 14.77 -18.69
C THR A 201 0.55 15.33 -18.28
N PRO A 202 -0.56 14.76 -18.79
CA PRO A 202 -1.90 15.20 -18.39
C PRO A 202 -2.17 14.97 -16.90
N VAL A 203 -3.05 15.78 -16.31
CA VAL A 203 -3.58 15.56 -14.96
C VAL A 203 -4.22 14.16 -14.86
N GLY A 204 -3.93 13.45 -13.78
CA GLY A 204 -4.42 12.09 -13.57
C GLY A 204 -3.65 11.01 -14.32
N LYS A 205 -2.44 11.32 -14.83
CA LYS A 205 -1.54 10.35 -15.49
C LYS A 205 -0.16 10.35 -14.84
N GLY A 206 0.54 9.22 -14.97
CA GLY A 206 1.96 9.12 -14.61
C GLY A 206 2.87 9.60 -15.73
N VAL A 207 4.02 10.19 -15.38
CA VAL A 207 5.05 10.60 -16.36
C VAL A 207 5.56 9.41 -17.18
N TYR A 208 5.60 8.23 -16.59
CA TYR A 208 6.08 7.01 -17.24
C TYR A 208 4.94 6.02 -17.44
N LYS A 209 4.67 5.60 -18.68
CA LYS A 209 3.61 4.62 -19.01
C LYS A 209 3.75 3.28 -18.26
N LYS A 210 5.00 2.83 -18.07
CA LYS A 210 5.33 1.54 -17.41
C LYS A 210 5.13 1.58 -15.89
N TYR A 211 5.20 2.76 -15.28
CA TYR A 211 5.11 2.97 -13.84
C TYR A 211 4.01 4.00 -13.54
N SER A 212 2.76 3.59 -13.69
CA SER A 212 1.58 4.47 -13.58
C SER A 212 1.42 5.17 -12.21
N GLU A 213 2.11 4.69 -11.18
CA GLU A 213 2.04 5.25 -9.83
C GLU A 213 3.28 6.09 -9.46
N ALA A 214 4.34 6.11 -10.30
CA ALA A 214 5.51 6.96 -10.09
C ALA A 214 5.34 8.27 -10.86
N PHE A 215 5.71 9.37 -10.23
CA PHE A 215 5.57 10.72 -10.81
C PHE A 215 4.16 10.97 -11.37
N PHE A 216 3.15 10.61 -10.59
CA PHE A 216 1.75 10.76 -10.99
C PHE A 216 1.33 12.22 -10.80
N ARG A 217 0.84 12.88 -11.88
CA ARG A 217 0.28 14.23 -11.79
C ARG A 217 -1.08 14.14 -11.11
N CYS A 218 -1.17 14.66 -9.89
CA CYS A 218 -2.37 14.57 -9.08
C CYS A 218 -3.57 15.24 -9.74
N ARG A 219 -4.76 14.72 -9.45
CA ARG A 219 -6.02 15.39 -9.74
C ARG A 219 -6.29 16.39 -8.63
N PRO A 220 -6.52 17.68 -8.96
CA PRO A 220 -6.74 18.70 -7.94
C PRO A 220 -8.03 18.48 -7.13
N ASP A 221 -9.08 17.97 -7.76
CA ASP A 221 -10.44 17.93 -7.22
C ASP A 221 -10.79 16.55 -6.58
N GLU A 222 -9.76 15.74 -6.31
CA GLU A 222 -9.86 14.46 -5.60
C GLU A 222 -8.80 14.37 -4.50
N PRO A 223 -8.99 13.51 -3.48
CA PRO A 223 -7.88 13.14 -2.58
C PRO A 223 -6.76 12.46 -3.38
N SER A 224 -5.53 12.64 -2.96
CA SER A 224 -4.38 11.97 -3.56
C SER A 224 -4.44 10.44 -3.43
N GLY A 225 -3.63 9.75 -4.21
CA GLY A 225 -3.28 8.36 -3.93
C GLY A 225 -2.44 8.23 -2.66
N THR A 226 -1.97 7.02 -2.35
CA THR A 226 -1.12 6.79 -1.18
C THR A 226 0.25 7.46 -1.35
N VAL A 227 0.61 8.35 -0.43
CA VAL A 227 1.99 8.85 -0.26
C VAL A 227 2.85 7.66 0.15
N LYS A 228 3.83 7.30 -0.68
CA LYS A 228 4.73 6.15 -0.48
C LYS A 228 6.12 6.62 -0.17
N GLU A 229 6.91 5.77 0.50
CA GLU A 229 8.34 5.92 0.56
C GLU A 229 8.93 5.65 -0.84
N ASN A 230 9.22 6.68 -1.58
CA ASN A 230 9.76 6.58 -2.94
C ASN A 230 10.64 7.79 -3.27
N HIS A 231 11.65 8.05 -2.44
CA HIS A 231 12.71 9.04 -2.69
C HIS A 231 12.26 10.35 -3.39
N GLY A 232 10.99 10.76 -3.18
CA GLY A 232 10.42 11.98 -3.74
C GLY A 232 9.75 11.86 -5.12
N GLY A 233 9.72 10.67 -5.71
CA GLY A 233 9.13 10.44 -7.04
C GLY A 233 7.66 10.00 -7.03
N VAL A 234 6.88 10.33 -6.00
CA VAL A 234 5.49 9.83 -5.90
C VAL A 234 4.54 10.68 -6.73
N PHE A 235 4.50 12.00 -6.46
CA PHE A 235 3.53 12.90 -7.07
C PHE A 235 4.17 14.10 -7.73
N VAL A 236 3.64 14.42 -8.90
CA VAL A 236 3.82 15.71 -9.58
C VAL A 236 2.66 16.61 -9.14
N HIS A 237 2.97 17.89 -8.91
CA HIS A 237 1.97 18.89 -8.60
C HIS A 237 0.95 19.02 -9.75
N TYR A 238 -0.34 19.17 -9.43
CA TYR A 238 -1.40 19.19 -10.44
C TYR A 238 -1.27 20.35 -11.44
N GLU A 239 -0.70 21.50 -11.03
CA GLU A 239 -0.53 22.70 -11.84
C GLU A 239 0.96 22.98 -12.18
N LYS A 240 1.85 22.89 -11.19
CA LYS A 240 3.28 23.20 -11.39
C LYS A 240 4.05 22.03 -12.03
N ASN A 241 5.01 22.34 -12.88
CA ASN A 241 5.82 21.33 -13.56
C ASN A 241 6.99 20.83 -12.69
N ARG A 242 6.68 20.39 -11.48
CA ARG A 242 7.63 19.86 -10.49
C ARG A 242 7.01 18.76 -9.66
N VAL A 243 7.84 17.97 -9.01
CA VAL A 243 7.35 17.06 -7.96
C VAL A 243 6.90 17.86 -6.74
N MET A 244 6.04 17.27 -5.93
CA MET A 244 5.59 17.87 -4.68
C MET A 244 6.72 18.00 -3.67
N THR A 245 6.68 19.03 -2.87
CA THR A 245 7.60 19.27 -1.77
C THR A 245 7.26 18.36 -0.57
N PRO A 246 8.18 18.14 0.38
CA PRO A 246 7.86 17.43 1.61
C PRO A 246 6.68 18.04 2.38
N ARG A 247 6.55 19.39 2.42
CA ARG A 247 5.41 20.05 3.08
C ARG A 247 4.08 19.75 2.38
N GLU A 248 4.03 19.79 1.06
CA GLU A 248 2.83 19.42 0.30
C GLU A 248 2.43 17.98 0.60
N LEU A 249 3.39 17.03 0.58
CA LEU A 249 3.14 15.64 0.94
C LEU A 249 2.73 15.46 2.41
N ALA A 250 3.27 16.28 3.32
CA ALA A 250 2.88 16.29 4.73
C ALA A 250 1.42 16.70 4.91
N ARG A 251 0.98 17.74 4.22
CA ARG A 251 -0.43 18.15 4.23
C ARG A 251 -1.36 17.10 3.63
N LEU A 252 -0.92 16.38 2.59
CA LEU A 252 -1.68 15.23 2.06
C LEU A 252 -1.81 14.08 3.08
N GLN A 253 -0.96 14.04 4.11
CA GLN A 253 -1.06 13.13 5.25
C GLN A 253 -1.65 13.79 6.49
N SER A 254 -2.22 14.99 6.33
CA SER A 254 -2.81 15.79 7.40
C SER A 254 -1.87 16.10 8.57
N PHE A 255 -0.54 16.17 8.32
CA PHE A 255 0.38 16.74 9.30
C PHE A 255 0.10 18.24 9.47
N PRO A 256 0.07 18.76 10.69
CA PRO A 256 -0.10 20.19 10.92
C PRO A 256 1.17 20.95 10.49
N ASP A 257 1.01 22.22 10.12
CA ASP A 257 2.11 23.01 9.59
C ASP A 257 3.21 23.32 10.60
N ASN A 258 2.88 23.34 11.88
CA ASN A 258 3.85 23.48 12.97
C ASN A 258 4.65 22.21 13.25
N PHE A 259 4.38 21.09 12.56
CA PHE A 259 5.17 19.88 12.70
C PHE A 259 6.52 20.05 11.98
N ILE A 260 7.61 19.96 12.73
CA ILE A 260 8.97 20.13 12.23
C ILE A 260 9.57 18.77 11.89
N PHE A 261 9.82 18.55 10.59
CA PHE A 261 10.57 17.39 10.12
C PHE A 261 12.07 17.59 10.34
N LYS A 262 12.77 16.57 10.78
CA LYS A 262 14.22 16.56 10.98
C LYS A 262 14.92 15.71 9.92
N GLY A 263 16.16 16.10 9.59
CA GLY A 263 17.00 15.37 8.64
C GLY A 263 17.01 15.99 7.24
N THR A 264 17.53 15.21 6.30
CA THR A 264 17.59 15.60 4.88
C THR A 264 16.22 15.51 4.21
N LYS A 265 16.04 16.12 3.05
CA LYS A 265 14.83 15.99 2.24
C LYS A 265 14.46 14.53 2.00
N SER A 266 15.43 13.67 1.66
CA SER A 266 15.19 12.24 1.47
C SER A 266 14.69 11.57 2.76
N SER A 267 15.27 11.91 3.91
CA SER A 267 14.78 11.41 5.20
C SER A 267 13.34 11.85 5.49
N MET A 268 12.99 13.10 5.21
CA MET A 268 11.61 13.61 5.37
C MET A 268 10.63 12.83 4.51
N LEU A 269 10.99 12.52 3.26
CA LEU A 269 10.15 11.77 2.33
C LEU A 269 9.93 10.31 2.80
N ILE A 270 10.96 9.68 3.36
CA ILE A 270 10.86 8.36 3.99
C ILE A 270 9.93 8.40 5.20
N GLN A 271 10.10 9.37 6.09
CA GLN A 271 9.23 9.56 7.25
C GLN A 271 7.77 9.72 6.84
N LEU A 272 7.50 10.54 5.83
CA LEU A 272 6.15 10.77 5.30
C LEU A 272 5.55 9.50 4.68
N GLY A 273 6.32 8.77 3.87
CA GLY A 273 5.83 7.52 3.25
C GLY A 273 5.44 6.46 4.26
N ASN A 274 6.19 6.36 5.37
CA ASN A 274 5.99 5.38 6.43
C ASN A 274 4.97 5.80 7.49
N ALA A 275 4.60 7.07 7.54
CA ALA A 275 3.66 7.57 8.55
C ALA A 275 2.23 7.03 8.36
N VAL A 276 1.55 6.83 9.47
CA VAL A 276 0.08 6.76 9.50
C VAL A 276 -0.45 8.19 9.47
N PRO A 277 -1.40 8.54 8.57
CA PRO A 277 -1.92 9.90 8.49
C PRO A 277 -2.49 10.39 9.81
N CYS A 278 -2.17 11.66 10.17
CA CYS A 278 -2.54 12.22 11.46
C CYS A 278 -4.05 12.22 11.72
N GLY A 279 -4.87 12.50 10.69
CA GLY A 279 -6.33 12.47 10.83
C GLY A 279 -6.88 11.08 11.15
N LEU A 280 -6.34 10.02 10.52
CA LEU A 280 -6.72 8.64 10.85
C LEU A 280 -6.25 8.25 12.25
N SER A 281 -5.00 8.62 12.62
CA SER A 281 -4.45 8.34 13.95
C SER A 281 -5.26 9.03 15.04
N HIS A 282 -5.68 10.29 14.81
CA HIS A 282 -6.54 11.03 15.73
C HIS A 282 -7.92 10.36 15.92
N ALA A 283 -8.55 9.93 14.83
CA ALA A 283 -9.82 9.21 14.88
C ALA A 283 -9.71 7.89 15.67
N LEU A 284 -8.62 7.14 15.45
CA LEU A 284 -8.32 5.92 16.22
C LEU A 284 -8.09 6.21 17.71
N ALA A 285 -7.27 7.22 18.02
CA ALA A 285 -6.99 7.60 19.42
C ALA A 285 -8.26 8.04 20.15
N HIS A 286 -9.11 8.84 19.50
CA HIS A 286 -10.40 9.25 20.06
C HIS A 286 -11.33 8.04 20.31
N ASN A 287 -11.39 7.09 19.38
CA ASN A 287 -12.15 5.86 19.55
C ASN A 287 -11.62 5.01 20.73
N VAL A 288 -10.29 4.86 20.82
CA VAL A 288 -9.64 4.15 21.94
C VAL A 288 -9.95 4.82 23.27
N LYS A 289 -9.86 6.16 23.33
CA LYS A 289 -10.23 6.93 24.53
C LYS A 289 -11.67 6.62 24.96
N LYS A 290 -12.62 6.62 24.03
CA LYS A 290 -14.02 6.25 24.31
C LYS A 290 -14.15 4.83 24.86
N MET A 291 -13.40 3.87 24.33
CA MET A 291 -13.44 2.48 24.82
C MET A 291 -12.90 2.33 26.23
N LEU A 292 -11.94 3.16 26.65
CA LEU A 292 -11.26 3.03 27.94
C LEU A 292 -11.94 3.79 29.09
N PHE A 293 -12.69 4.84 28.77
CA PHE A 293 -13.20 5.80 29.75
C PHE A 293 -14.73 5.97 29.69
N ILE A 294 -15.46 4.94 29.22
CA ILE A 294 -16.92 4.84 29.33
C ILE A 294 -17.32 4.24 30.67
#